data_d19aa15046e309dda458600832678e2e
#
_entry.id   d19aa15046e309dda458600832678e2e
#
_cell.length_a   1.000
_cell.length_b   1.000
_cell.length_c   1.000
_cell.angle_alpha   90.00
_cell.angle_beta   90.00
_cell.angle_gamma   90.00
#
_symmetry.space_group_name_H-M   'P 1'
#
loop_
_entity.id
_entity.type
_entity.pdbx_description
1 polymer ?
#
loop_
_entity_poly.entity_id
_entity_poly.type
_entity_poly.pdbx_seq_one_letter_code
_entity_poly.pdbx_strand_id
1 'polypeptide(L)'
;MAESNFVDYVKIYCRSGKGGRGSTHMRREKYIPNGGPDGGDGGRGGHVILRGNRNYWTLLHLKYDRHILAGHGESGSKNRSFGKDGADKVIEVPCGTVVYNAETGEYICDVTEHEQEVILLKGGRGGLGNWHFKTATRQAPRFAQPGEPMQELTVIMELKLLADVGLVGFPNAGKSTLLASVSAAKPKIANYPFTTLEPNLGIVSYRDSKSFVMADIPGIIEGASAGKGLGLRFLRHIERNSLLLFLSLIHISEPT
;
A
#
# COMPACT_ATOMS: atom_id res chain seq x y z
N MET A 1 12.78 10.78 24.90
CA MET A 1 11.49 11.10 24.24
C MET A 1 11.08 9.83 23.49
N ALA A 2 9.97 9.20 23.87
CA ALA A 2 9.51 8.01 23.17
C ALA A 2 8.97 8.47 21.80
N GLU A 3 9.65 8.11 20.72
CA GLU A 3 9.14 8.32 19.37
C GLU A 3 7.75 7.65 19.25
N SER A 4 6.78 8.40 18.76
CA SER A 4 5.45 7.91 18.46
C SER A 4 5.59 6.76 17.44
N ASN A 5 5.21 5.54 17.84
CA ASN A 5 5.23 4.35 16.95
C ASN A 5 4.13 4.38 15.88
N PHE A 6 3.41 5.49 15.75
CA PHE A 6 2.38 5.67 14.76
C PHE A 6 2.93 6.48 13.59
N VAL A 7 2.89 5.88 12.39
CA VAL A 7 3.33 6.47 11.13
C VAL A 7 2.18 6.38 10.14
N ASP A 8 1.66 7.52 9.74
CA ASP A 8 0.54 7.68 8.81
C ASP A 8 0.97 8.18 7.42
N TYR A 9 2.23 8.58 7.31
CA TYR A 9 2.84 9.10 6.09
C TYR A 9 4.21 8.48 5.90
N VAL A 10 4.44 7.93 4.71
CA VAL A 10 5.74 7.37 4.36
C VAL A 10 6.05 7.60 2.89
N LYS A 11 7.30 7.93 2.60
CA LYS A 11 7.83 8.02 1.24
C LYS A 11 8.71 6.81 0.98
N ILE A 12 8.37 6.01 -0.05
CA ILE A 12 9.09 4.80 -0.42
C ILE A 12 9.46 4.81 -1.90
N TYR A 13 10.55 4.17 -2.22
CA TYR A 13 10.99 3.91 -3.58
C TYR A 13 10.60 2.49 -3.98
N CYS A 14 9.87 2.37 -5.09
CA CYS A 14 9.40 1.11 -5.64
C CYS A 14 10.03 0.85 -7.00
N ARG A 15 10.45 -0.39 -7.25
CA ARG A 15 10.99 -0.82 -8.53
C ARG A 15 10.46 -2.20 -8.89
N SER A 16 9.86 -2.33 -10.07
CA SER A 16 9.45 -3.61 -10.61
C SER A 16 10.63 -4.40 -11.17
N GLY A 17 10.43 -5.67 -11.46
CA GLY A 17 11.42 -6.50 -12.14
C GLY A 17 11.46 -6.21 -13.64
N LYS A 18 12.66 -6.23 -14.25
CA LYS A 18 12.80 -6.26 -15.70
C LYS A 18 12.46 -7.65 -16.23
N GLY A 19 11.93 -7.74 -17.44
CA GLY A 19 11.77 -9.00 -18.16
C GLY A 19 13.11 -9.62 -18.53
N GLY A 20 13.17 -10.95 -18.50
CA GLY A 20 14.31 -11.71 -18.98
C GLY A 20 14.45 -11.61 -20.51
N ARG A 21 15.66 -11.70 -21.02
CA ARG A 21 15.93 -11.71 -22.46
C ARG A 21 15.53 -13.05 -23.07
N GLY A 22 14.97 -13.07 -24.27
CA GLY A 22 14.85 -14.28 -25.09
C GLY A 22 16.21 -14.83 -25.51
N SER A 23 16.29 -16.13 -25.66
CA SER A 23 17.51 -16.83 -26.04
C SER A 23 17.70 -16.84 -27.57
N THR A 24 18.94 -16.70 -28.00
CA THR A 24 19.36 -16.87 -29.44
C THR A 24 19.97 -18.21 -29.70
N HIS A 25 19.77 -19.19 -28.82
CA HIS A 25 20.40 -20.51 -28.93
C HIS A 25 19.99 -21.23 -30.22
N MET A 26 20.96 -21.94 -30.80
CA MET A 26 20.79 -22.79 -31.97
C MET A 26 21.06 -24.24 -31.58
N ARG A 27 20.15 -25.12 -31.91
CA ARG A 27 20.27 -26.56 -31.62
C ARG A 27 21.48 -27.12 -32.35
N ARG A 28 22.32 -27.83 -31.61
CA ARG A 28 23.48 -28.59 -32.15
C ARG A 28 23.50 -29.95 -31.50
N GLU A 29 23.46 -30.99 -32.35
CA GLU A 29 23.57 -32.39 -31.92
C GLU A 29 24.64 -33.11 -32.74
N LYS A 30 25.08 -34.27 -32.26
CA LYS A 30 26.18 -35.02 -32.82
C LYS A 30 26.06 -35.27 -34.34
N TYR A 31 24.82 -35.45 -34.84
CA TYR A 31 24.54 -35.69 -36.25
C TYR A 31 23.69 -34.60 -36.93
N ILE A 32 23.42 -33.52 -36.23
CA ILE A 32 22.59 -32.39 -36.69
C ILE A 32 23.31 -31.07 -36.41
N PRO A 33 24.33 -30.72 -37.23
CA PRO A 33 25.12 -29.49 -36.97
C PRO A 33 24.31 -28.21 -37.15
N ASN A 34 23.23 -28.24 -37.95
CA ASN A 34 22.37 -27.10 -38.27
C ASN A 34 20.91 -27.33 -37.81
N GLY A 35 20.69 -27.64 -36.54
CA GLY A 35 19.37 -28.00 -35.99
C GLY A 35 18.33 -26.87 -35.88
N GLY A 36 18.70 -25.66 -36.31
CA GLY A 36 17.80 -24.51 -36.29
C GLY A 36 17.64 -23.82 -34.94
N PRO A 37 16.78 -22.76 -34.86
CA PRO A 37 16.58 -22.01 -33.66
C PRO A 37 15.78 -22.79 -32.60
N ASP A 38 16.25 -22.80 -31.37
CA ASP A 38 15.63 -23.49 -30.25
C ASP A 38 15.73 -22.67 -28.94
N GLY A 39 16.00 -21.38 -29.06
CA GLY A 39 16.05 -20.48 -27.92
C GLY A 39 14.66 -20.23 -27.30
N GLY A 40 14.52 -20.41 -25.99
CA GLY A 40 13.31 -20.15 -25.24
C GLY A 40 13.12 -18.68 -24.91
N ASP A 41 11.94 -18.36 -24.40
CA ASP A 41 11.56 -16.99 -24.02
C ASP A 41 12.11 -16.63 -22.64
N GLY A 42 12.33 -15.36 -22.40
CA GLY A 42 12.65 -14.85 -21.07
C GLY A 42 11.45 -14.89 -20.12
N GLY A 43 11.70 -15.00 -18.83
CA GLY A 43 10.68 -14.91 -17.79
C GLY A 43 10.21 -13.48 -17.59
N ARG A 44 8.99 -13.31 -17.07
CA ARG A 44 8.42 -12.03 -16.66
C ARG A 44 9.19 -11.45 -15.47
N GLY A 45 9.35 -10.12 -15.40
CA GLY A 45 9.75 -9.43 -14.18
C GLY A 45 8.64 -9.45 -13.12
N GLY A 46 9.01 -9.43 -11.84
CA GLY A 46 8.08 -9.37 -10.74
C GLY A 46 7.32 -8.05 -10.66
N HIS A 47 6.08 -8.09 -10.22
CA HIS A 47 5.25 -6.93 -9.93
C HIS A 47 5.54 -6.38 -8.53
N VAL A 48 5.23 -5.10 -8.32
CA VAL A 48 5.05 -4.53 -6.99
C VAL A 48 3.55 -4.42 -6.75
N ILE A 49 3.06 -5.09 -5.71
CA ILE A 49 1.64 -5.23 -5.40
C ILE A 49 1.39 -4.66 -4.01
N LEU A 50 0.37 -3.82 -3.88
CA LEU A 50 -0.16 -3.38 -2.60
C LEU A 50 -1.27 -4.35 -2.18
N ARG A 51 -1.27 -4.77 -0.91
CA ARG A 51 -2.32 -5.61 -0.34
C ARG A 51 -2.84 -4.98 0.94
N GLY A 52 -4.17 -4.81 1.02
CA GLY A 52 -4.84 -4.32 2.21
C GLY A 52 -4.82 -5.33 3.35
N ASN A 53 -4.40 -4.92 4.55
CA ASN A 53 -4.40 -5.79 5.72
C ASN A 53 -5.00 -5.05 6.93
N ARG A 54 -6.12 -5.56 7.45
CA ARG A 54 -6.81 -5.01 8.64
C ARG A 54 -6.01 -5.12 9.93
N ASN A 55 -5.00 -6.01 9.99
CA ASN A 55 -4.16 -6.16 11.17
C ASN A 55 -3.09 -5.08 11.28
N TYR A 56 -2.88 -4.32 10.21
CA TYR A 56 -2.01 -3.14 10.23
C TYR A 56 -2.85 -1.88 10.44
N TRP A 57 -2.40 -1.02 11.32
CA TRP A 57 -3.01 0.29 11.68
C TRP A 57 -2.04 1.45 11.52
N THR A 58 -0.83 1.17 11.03
CA THR A 58 0.23 2.16 10.85
C THR A 58 1.13 1.71 9.72
N LEU A 59 1.76 2.66 9.06
CA LEU A 59 2.77 2.44 8.02
C LEU A 59 4.19 2.29 8.61
N LEU A 60 4.33 2.04 9.92
CA LEU A 60 5.61 2.02 10.62
C LEU A 60 6.62 1.06 10.00
N HIS A 61 6.18 -0.13 9.57
CA HIS A 61 7.06 -1.13 8.95
C HIS A 61 7.70 -0.61 7.66
N LEU A 62 7.02 0.27 6.90
CA LEU A 62 7.53 0.88 5.68
C LEU A 62 8.50 2.05 5.96
N LYS A 63 8.51 2.60 7.17
CA LYS A 63 9.52 3.59 7.58
C LYS A 63 10.93 2.98 7.57
N TYR A 64 11.04 1.69 7.84
CA TYR A 64 12.31 0.97 7.88
C TYR A 64 12.64 0.26 6.56
N ASP A 65 11.63 -0.16 5.78
CA ASP A 65 11.80 -0.78 4.45
C ASP A 65 11.38 0.21 3.35
N ARG A 66 12.27 1.15 3.04
CA ARG A 66 11.98 2.24 2.07
C ARG A 66 12.28 1.87 0.61
N HIS A 67 12.94 0.75 0.38
CA HIS A 67 13.35 0.30 -0.95
C HIS A 67 12.66 -1.02 -1.29
N ILE A 68 11.59 -0.94 -2.03
CA ILE A 68 10.79 -2.08 -2.43
C ILE A 68 11.20 -2.52 -3.83
N LEU A 69 11.87 -3.65 -3.92
CA LEU A 69 12.43 -4.17 -5.16
C LEU A 69 11.81 -5.53 -5.49
N ALA A 70 11.18 -5.65 -6.65
CA ALA A 70 10.70 -6.93 -7.17
C ALA A 70 11.80 -7.67 -7.96
N GLY A 71 11.65 -8.98 -8.08
CA GLY A 71 12.61 -9.86 -8.75
C GLY A 71 12.66 -9.63 -10.26
N HIS A 72 13.83 -9.80 -10.87
CA HIS A 72 13.97 -9.78 -12.32
C HIS A 72 13.62 -11.14 -12.92
N GLY A 73 13.07 -11.16 -14.13
CA GLY A 73 12.90 -12.38 -14.90
C GLY A 73 14.24 -12.90 -15.41
N GLU A 74 14.38 -14.22 -15.43
CA GLU A 74 15.56 -14.90 -15.96
C GLU A 74 15.53 -14.94 -17.49
N SER A 75 16.70 -14.99 -18.11
CA SER A 75 16.80 -15.15 -19.57
C SER A 75 16.37 -16.54 -20.00
N GLY A 76 15.76 -16.63 -21.19
CA GLY A 76 15.46 -17.90 -21.83
C GLY A 76 16.71 -18.75 -22.08
N SER A 77 16.53 -20.05 -22.16
CA SER A 77 17.61 -21.01 -22.31
C SER A 77 17.48 -21.83 -23.63
N LYS A 78 18.27 -22.91 -23.76
CA LYS A 78 18.22 -23.87 -24.85
C LYS A 78 16.97 -24.74 -24.77
N ASN A 79 16.70 -25.49 -25.86
CA ASN A 79 15.60 -26.46 -25.95
C ASN A 79 14.22 -25.80 -25.67
N ARG A 80 14.05 -24.54 -26.08
CA ARG A 80 12.84 -23.71 -25.83
C ARG A 80 12.46 -23.59 -24.36
N SER A 81 13.42 -23.74 -23.45
CA SER A 81 13.17 -23.58 -22.04
C SER A 81 12.99 -22.11 -21.70
N PHE A 82 11.85 -21.80 -21.07
CA PHE A 82 11.54 -20.45 -20.58
C PHE A 82 12.42 -20.08 -19.40
N GLY A 83 12.79 -18.81 -19.31
CA GLY A 83 13.37 -18.25 -18.09
C GLY A 83 12.33 -18.22 -16.95
N LYS A 84 12.79 -18.35 -15.70
CA LYS A 84 11.90 -18.22 -14.55
C LYS A 84 11.38 -16.79 -14.42
N ASP A 85 10.13 -16.66 -14.00
CA ASP A 85 9.55 -15.39 -13.66
C ASP A 85 10.20 -14.80 -12.39
N GLY A 86 10.38 -13.50 -12.38
CA GLY A 86 10.82 -12.76 -11.20
C GLY A 86 9.75 -12.80 -10.10
N ALA A 87 10.18 -12.91 -8.86
CA ALA A 87 9.28 -12.91 -7.71
C ALA A 87 8.58 -11.55 -7.58
N ASP A 88 7.26 -11.59 -7.40
CA ASP A 88 6.46 -10.41 -7.08
C ASP A 88 6.79 -9.94 -5.65
N LYS A 89 6.75 -8.64 -5.41
CA LYS A 89 6.93 -8.04 -4.08
C LYS A 89 5.60 -7.48 -3.61
N VAL A 90 5.02 -8.13 -2.60
CA VAL A 90 3.79 -7.67 -1.95
C VAL A 90 4.16 -6.74 -0.81
N ILE A 91 3.49 -5.58 -0.75
CA ILE A 91 3.55 -4.60 0.31
C ILE A 91 2.22 -4.63 1.03
N GLU A 92 2.22 -5.04 2.28
CA GLU A 92 1.01 -4.99 3.10
C GLU A 92 0.82 -3.60 3.68
N VAL A 93 -0.36 -3.03 3.49
CA VAL A 93 -0.72 -1.70 3.95
C VAL A 93 -2.04 -1.72 4.72
N PRO A 94 -2.24 -0.82 5.70
CA PRO A 94 -3.54 -0.67 6.36
C PRO A 94 -4.64 -0.34 5.36
N CYS A 95 -5.86 -0.80 5.64
CA CYS A 95 -7.04 -0.35 4.89
C CYS A 95 -7.22 1.17 5.05
N GLY A 96 -7.58 1.87 3.96
CA GLY A 96 -7.65 3.33 3.92
C GLY A 96 -6.34 4.02 3.55
N THR A 97 -5.33 3.26 3.08
CA THR A 97 -4.09 3.84 2.56
C THR A 97 -4.30 4.37 1.15
N VAL A 98 -3.92 5.63 0.94
CA VAL A 98 -3.91 6.30 -0.37
C VAL A 98 -2.49 6.51 -0.83
N VAL A 99 -2.27 6.31 -2.12
CA VAL A 99 -0.96 6.36 -2.74
C VAL A 99 -0.89 7.49 -3.77
N TYR A 100 0.12 8.31 -3.65
CA TYR A 100 0.41 9.42 -4.55
C TYR A 100 1.80 9.26 -5.17
N ASN A 101 1.96 9.78 -6.38
CA ASN A 101 3.29 9.96 -6.96
C ASN A 101 4.05 11.04 -6.18
N ALA A 102 5.25 10.74 -5.71
CA ALA A 102 6.04 11.67 -4.90
C ALA A 102 6.63 12.85 -5.69
N GLU A 103 6.69 12.77 -7.02
CA GLU A 103 7.23 13.79 -7.89
C GLU A 103 6.15 14.73 -8.43
N THR A 104 5.02 14.16 -8.89
CA THR A 104 3.93 14.94 -9.49
C THR A 104 2.83 15.30 -8.48
N GLY A 105 2.74 14.60 -7.36
CA GLY A 105 1.65 14.73 -6.38
C GLY A 105 0.32 14.12 -6.86
N GLU A 106 0.31 13.45 -8.01
CA GLU A 106 -0.89 12.85 -8.56
C GLU A 106 -1.33 11.61 -7.77
N TYR A 107 -2.65 11.46 -7.64
CA TYR A 107 -3.27 10.26 -7.10
C TYR A 107 -3.02 9.07 -8.02
N ILE A 108 -2.63 7.93 -7.43
CA ILE A 108 -2.39 6.69 -8.17
C ILE A 108 -3.50 5.67 -7.86
N CYS A 109 -3.68 5.33 -6.59
CA CYS A 109 -4.67 4.34 -6.14
C CYS A 109 -4.92 4.48 -4.64
N ASP A 110 -5.95 3.79 -4.18
CA ASP A 110 -6.23 3.58 -2.77
C ASP A 110 -6.50 2.08 -2.49
N VAL A 111 -6.27 1.70 -1.23
CA VAL A 111 -6.51 0.35 -0.73
C VAL A 111 -7.46 0.47 0.45
N THR A 112 -8.75 0.15 0.22
CA THR A 112 -9.83 0.35 1.19
C THR A 112 -10.26 -0.94 1.88
N GLU A 113 -10.11 -2.09 1.22
CA GLU A 113 -10.61 -3.38 1.70
C GLU A 113 -9.49 -4.33 2.12
N HIS A 114 -9.84 -5.27 3.01
CA HIS A 114 -8.94 -6.34 3.40
C HIS A 114 -8.72 -7.31 2.23
N GLU A 115 -7.45 -7.72 2.05
CA GLU A 115 -7.00 -8.57 0.94
C GLU A 115 -7.19 -7.97 -0.47
N GLN A 116 -7.62 -6.72 -0.58
CA GLN A 116 -7.62 -6.00 -1.84
C GLN A 116 -6.18 -5.90 -2.36
N GLU A 117 -5.96 -6.38 -3.58
CA GLU A 117 -4.67 -6.30 -4.26
C GLU A 117 -4.71 -5.27 -5.38
N VAL A 118 -3.74 -4.37 -5.37
CA VAL A 118 -3.55 -3.36 -6.42
C VAL A 118 -2.14 -3.46 -6.94
N ILE A 119 -1.98 -3.65 -8.25
CA ILE A 119 -0.66 -3.66 -8.89
C ILE A 119 -0.19 -2.21 -9.02
N LEU A 120 0.78 -1.82 -8.19
CA LEU A 120 1.40 -0.49 -8.22
C LEU A 120 2.34 -0.33 -9.41
N LEU A 121 3.22 -1.32 -9.64
CA LEU A 121 4.15 -1.33 -10.76
C LEU A 121 4.11 -2.69 -11.44
N LYS A 122 3.94 -2.69 -12.76
CA LYS A 122 3.98 -3.92 -13.56
C LYS A 122 5.42 -4.31 -13.85
N GLY A 123 5.74 -5.59 -13.68
CA GLY A 123 7.00 -6.16 -14.15
C GLY A 123 7.07 -6.19 -15.67
N GLY A 124 8.26 -6.03 -16.23
CA GLY A 124 8.50 -6.09 -17.66
C GLY A 124 8.22 -7.48 -18.22
N ARG A 125 7.69 -7.56 -19.43
CA ARG A 125 7.46 -8.85 -20.11
C ARG A 125 8.79 -9.48 -20.52
N GLY A 126 8.86 -10.80 -20.46
CA GLY A 126 9.98 -11.55 -21.03
C GLY A 126 10.05 -11.40 -22.54
N GLY A 127 11.26 -11.32 -23.06
CA GLY A 127 11.52 -11.25 -24.49
C GLY A 127 11.34 -12.61 -25.16
N LEU A 128 10.85 -12.62 -26.40
CA LEU A 128 10.67 -13.84 -27.18
C LEU A 128 12.00 -14.41 -27.67
N GLY A 129 12.15 -15.73 -27.59
CA GLY A 129 13.28 -16.48 -28.11
C GLY A 129 13.33 -16.52 -29.66
N ASN A 130 14.48 -16.86 -30.19
CA ASN A 130 14.68 -16.87 -31.67
C ASN A 130 13.79 -17.87 -32.42
N TRP A 131 13.27 -18.90 -31.78
CA TRP A 131 12.38 -19.86 -32.42
C TRP A 131 11.06 -19.24 -32.91
N HIS A 132 10.56 -18.18 -32.25
CA HIS A 132 9.37 -17.44 -32.67
C HIS A 132 9.56 -16.68 -33.98
N PHE A 133 10.81 -16.31 -34.31
CA PHE A 133 11.14 -15.50 -35.47
C PHE A 133 11.52 -16.35 -36.70
N LYS A 134 11.33 -17.68 -36.61
CA LYS A 134 11.52 -18.58 -37.74
C LYS A 134 10.41 -18.41 -38.76
N THR A 135 10.78 -18.14 -40.00
CA THR A 135 9.87 -18.04 -41.16
C THR A 135 10.38 -18.93 -42.30
N ALA A 136 9.55 -19.11 -43.34
CA ALA A 136 9.94 -19.90 -44.52
C ALA A 136 11.22 -19.33 -45.17
N THR A 137 11.36 -18.01 -45.23
CA THR A 137 12.52 -17.33 -45.81
C THR A 137 13.69 -17.17 -44.83
N ARG A 138 13.43 -17.09 -43.51
CA ARG A 138 14.44 -16.97 -42.47
C ARG A 138 14.37 -18.17 -41.52
N GLN A 139 15.01 -19.25 -41.88
CA GLN A 139 14.96 -20.48 -41.10
C GLN A 139 15.86 -20.51 -39.86
N ALA A 140 16.89 -19.67 -39.81
CA ALA A 140 17.87 -19.59 -38.71
C ALA A 140 18.07 -18.15 -38.20
N PRO A 141 17.06 -17.52 -37.55
CA PRO A 141 17.20 -16.20 -36.97
C PRO A 141 18.22 -16.22 -35.82
N ARG A 142 19.21 -15.33 -35.87
CA ARG A 142 20.27 -15.17 -34.84
C ARG A 142 19.98 -14.04 -33.86
N PHE A 143 18.74 -13.62 -33.75
CA PHE A 143 18.29 -12.58 -32.83
C PHE A 143 17.12 -13.07 -32.00
N ALA A 144 16.95 -12.48 -30.81
CA ALA A 144 15.84 -12.69 -29.93
C ALA A 144 15.41 -11.32 -29.37
N GLN A 145 14.21 -11.25 -28.86
CA GLN A 145 13.69 -10.01 -28.29
C GLN A 145 14.31 -9.76 -26.91
N PRO A 146 14.75 -8.54 -26.60
CA PRO A 146 15.10 -8.18 -25.22
C PRO A 146 13.84 -8.21 -24.37
N GLY A 147 14.00 -8.46 -23.06
CA GLY A 147 12.92 -8.26 -22.10
C GLY A 147 12.59 -6.78 -21.97
N GLU A 148 11.33 -6.49 -21.60
CA GLU A 148 10.92 -5.12 -21.31
C GLU A 148 11.65 -4.56 -20.07
N PRO A 149 11.92 -3.24 -20.04
CA PRO A 149 12.58 -2.61 -18.92
C PRO A 149 11.72 -2.67 -17.65
N MET A 150 12.36 -2.48 -16.50
CA MET A 150 11.70 -2.27 -15.22
C MET A 150 11.06 -0.89 -15.17
N GLN A 151 10.05 -0.76 -14.31
CA GLN A 151 9.45 0.51 -13.93
C GLN A 151 9.93 0.92 -12.55
N GLU A 152 10.18 2.20 -12.37
CA GLU A 152 10.63 2.80 -11.12
C GLU A 152 9.70 3.95 -10.75
N LEU A 153 9.35 4.05 -9.49
CA LEU A 153 8.47 5.10 -8.99
C LEU A 153 8.74 5.36 -7.52
N THR A 154 8.86 6.61 -7.15
CA THR A 154 8.82 7.03 -5.76
C THR A 154 7.39 7.42 -5.41
N VAL A 155 6.84 6.78 -4.40
CA VAL A 155 5.47 7.02 -3.95
C VAL A 155 5.41 7.53 -2.53
N ILE A 156 4.37 8.32 -2.28
CA ILE A 156 3.94 8.74 -0.96
C ILE A 156 2.71 7.91 -0.61
N MET A 157 2.76 7.24 0.52
CA MET A 157 1.61 6.55 1.09
C MET A 157 1.10 7.34 2.29
N GLU A 158 -0.19 7.65 2.27
CA GLU A 158 -0.88 8.38 3.32
C GLU A 158 -2.06 7.56 3.84
N LEU A 159 -2.09 7.32 5.14
CA LEU A 159 -3.22 6.65 5.78
C LEU A 159 -4.33 7.67 6.03
N LYS A 160 -5.45 7.56 5.29
CA LYS A 160 -6.61 8.47 5.44
C LYS A 160 -7.59 8.03 6.52
N LEU A 161 -7.63 6.75 6.86
CA LEU A 161 -8.50 6.27 7.93
C LEU A 161 -7.86 6.57 9.27
N LEU A 162 -8.52 7.39 10.08
CA LEU A 162 -8.05 7.76 11.42
C LEU A 162 -8.42 6.68 12.45
N ALA A 163 -9.68 6.26 12.42
CA ALA A 163 -10.23 5.25 13.33
C ALA A 163 -11.52 4.64 12.74
N ASP A 164 -11.90 3.48 13.29
CA ASP A 164 -13.18 2.86 12.96
C ASP A 164 -14.34 3.64 13.58
N VAL A 165 -14.13 4.17 14.80
CA VAL A 165 -15.12 4.96 15.56
C VAL A 165 -14.51 6.28 16.02
N GLY A 166 -15.09 7.39 15.62
CA GLY A 166 -14.74 8.73 16.11
C GLY A 166 -15.71 9.18 17.20
N LEU A 167 -15.17 9.60 18.37
CA LEU A 167 -15.96 10.20 19.45
C LEU A 167 -16.13 11.69 19.19
N VAL A 168 -17.37 12.15 19.12
CA VAL A 168 -17.75 13.53 18.86
C VAL A 168 -18.62 14.03 20.00
N GLY A 169 -18.38 15.24 20.49
CA GLY A 169 -19.20 15.84 21.56
C GLY A 169 -18.54 17.09 22.13
N PHE A 170 -19.29 17.84 22.95
CA PHE A 170 -18.81 19.04 23.58
C PHE A 170 -17.57 18.80 24.47
N PRO A 171 -16.76 19.84 24.75
CA PRO A 171 -15.73 19.76 25.77
C PRO A 171 -16.33 19.27 27.11
N ASN A 172 -15.59 18.44 27.82
CA ASN A 172 -16.00 17.81 29.09
C ASN A 172 -17.22 16.86 29.02
N ALA A 173 -17.67 16.45 27.84
CA ALA A 173 -18.71 15.43 27.66
C ALA A 173 -18.28 14.01 28.05
N GLY A 174 -17.08 13.83 28.61
CA GLY A 174 -16.59 12.51 29.03
C GLY A 174 -15.98 11.62 27.92
N LYS A 175 -15.71 12.18 26.74
CA LYS A 175 -15.15 11.42 25.60
C LYS A 175 -13.85 10.68 25.95
N SER A 176 -12.87 11.40 26.47
CA SER A 176 -11.57 10.84 26.84
C SER A 176 -11.67 9.85 28.01
N THR A 177 -12.62 10.05 28.92
CA THR A 177 -12.91 9.14 30.02
C THR A 177 -13.52 7.84 29.48
N LEU A 178 -14.48 7.95 28.56
CA LEU A 178 -15.05 6.78 27.89
C LEU A 178 -13.97 6.01 27.14
N LEU A 179 -13.15 6.70 26.35
CA LEU A 179 -12.06 6.07 25.61
C LEU A 179 -11.09 5.34 26.56
N ALA A 180 -10.73 5.95 27.69
CA ALA A 180 -9.85 5.34 28.67
C ALA A 180 -10.46 4.12 29.36
N SER A 181 -11.79 4.10 29.55
CA SER A 181 -12.50 3.00 30.22
C SER A 181 -12.70 1.78 29.33
N VAL A 182 -12.90 1.96 28.00
CA VAL A 182 -13.16 0.88 27.05
C VAL A 182 -11.91 0.39 26.33
N SER A 183 -10.81 1.15 26.38
CA SER A 183 -9.57 0.79 25.69
C SER A 183 -8.82 -0.31 26.43
N ALA A 184 -8.39 -1.35 25.69
CA ALA A 184 -7.59 -2.47 26.22
C ALA A 184 -6.17 -2.04 26.66
N ALA A 185 -5.69 -0.89 26.19
CA ALA A 185 -4.42 -0.28 26.58
C ALA A 185 -4.62 1.21 26.81
N LYS A 186 -3.69 1.86 27.54
CA LYS A 186 -3.74 3.33 27.73
C LYS A 186 -3.82 4.01 26.36
N PRO A 187 -4.82 4.90 26.14
CA PRO A 187 -4.94 5.66 24.90
C PRO A 187 -3.62 6.37 24.57
N LYS A 188 -3.22 6.31 23.31
CA LYS A 188 -1.99 6.96 22.83
C LYS A 188 -2.36 8.24 22.09
N ILE A 189 -1.65 9.30 22.40
CA ILE A 189 -1.71 10.55 21.65
C ILE A 189 -1.01 10.29 20.31
N ALA A 190 -1.72 10.49 19.21
CA ALA A 190 -1.17 10.40 17.88
C ALA A 190 -0.88 11.80 17.34
N ASN A 191 0.38 12.04 17.02
CA ASN A 191 0.84 13.30 16.45
C ASN A 191 0.74 13.23 14.92
N TYR A 192 -0.33 13.77 14.37
CA TYR A 192 -0.53 13.82 12.92
C TYR A 192 0.00 15.15 12.37
N PRO A 193 0.85 15.15 11.34
CA PRO A 193 1.43 16.39 10.78
C PRO A 193 0.41 17.35 10.18
N PHE A 194 -0.82 16.88 9.94
CA PHE A 194 -1.93 17.68 9.42
C PHE A 194 -2.95 18.06 10.49
N THR A 195 -2.73 17.69 11.76
CA THR A 195 -3.63 18.02 12.88
C THR A 195 -2.97 19.03 13.79
N THR A 196 -3.68 20.13 14.08
CA THR A 196 -3.28 21.07 15.13
C THR A 196 -3.66 20.57 16.53
N LEU A 197 -4.50 19.54 16.59
CA LEU A 197 -4.98 18.89 17.82
C LEU A 197 -4.70 17.40 17.67
N GLU A 198 -3.91 16.86 18.57
CA GLU A 198 -3.52 15.46 18.62
C GLU A 198 -4.70 14.60 19.10
N PRO A 199 -5.29 13.72 18.24
CA PRO A 199 -6.35 12.84 18.68
C PRO A 199 -5.80 11.74 19.60
N ASN A 200 -6.55 11.37 20.62
CA ASN A 200 -6.25 10.21 21.42
C ASN A 200 -6.84 8.96 20.76
N LEU A 201 -6.01 7.98 20.48
CA LEU A 201 -6.43 6.71 19.90
C LEU A 201 -6.42 5.61 20.96
N GLY A 202 -7.50 4.85 21.04
CA GLY A 202 -7.63 3.67 21.88
C GLY A 202 -8.06 2.45 21.07
N ILE A 203 -7.54 1.29 21.46
CA ILE A 203 -7.92 0.01 20.87
C ILE A 203 -8.97 -0.60 21.78
N VAL A 204 -10.12 -0.87 21.23
CA VAL A 204 -11.23 -1.50 21.93
C VAL A 204 -11.31 -2.96 21.48
N SER A 205 -11.13 -3.87 22.42
CA SER A 205 -11.31 -5.31 22.16
C SER A 205 -12.80 -5.65 22.13
N TYR A 206 -13.18 -6.42 21.12
CA TYR A 206 -14.56 -6.81 20.88
C TYR A 206 -14.62 -8.29 20.52
N ARG A 207 -15.36 -9.10 21.29
CA ARG A 207 -15.49 -10.55 21.13
C ARG A 207 -14.15 -11.26 20.86
N ASP A 208 -14.16 -12.56 20.71
CA ASP A 208 -12.96 -13.38 20.55
C ASP A 208 -12.03 -12.88 19.43
N SER A 209 -10.90 -12.28 19.82
CA SER A 209 -9.80 -11.84 18.95
C SER A 209 -10.10 -10.71 17.96
N LYS A 210 -11.21 -9.98 18.10
CA LYS A 210 -11.51 -8.79 17.27
C LYS A 210 -11.27 -7.52 18.06
N SER A 211 -10.73 -6.50 17.39
CA SER A 211 -10.54 -5.18 17.95
C SER A 211 -10.84 -4.11 16.88
N PHE A 212 -11.21 -2.93 17.33
CA PHE A 212 -11.38 -1.76 16.49
C PHE A 212 -10.70 -0.55 17.13
N VAL A 213 -10.36 0.44 16.31
CA VAL A 213 -9.72 1.68 16.76
C VAL A 213 -10.79 2.72 17.02
N MET A 214 -10.75 3.32 18.21
CA MET A 214 -11.59 4.44 18.60
C MET A 214 -10.73 5.68 18.77
N ALA A 215 -11.16 6.81 18.18
CA ALA A 215 -10.47 8.08 18.27
C ALA A 215 -11.29 9.08 19.08
N ASP A 216 -10.67 9.74 20.07
CA ASP A 216 -11.23 10.95 20.68
C ASP A 216 -10.84 12.14 19.79
N ILE A 217 -11.84 12.72 19.12
CA ILE A 217 -11.66 13.90 18.28
C ILE A 217 -11.82 15.13 19.17
N PRO A 218 -10.72 15.86 19.48
CA PRO A 218 -10.79 17.00 20.37
C PRO A 218 -11.69 18.11 19.79
N GLY A 219 -12.66 18.50 20.58
CA GLY A 219 -13.34 19.76 20.59
C GLY A 219 -14.15 20.23 19.38
N ILE A 220 -15.49 20.03 19.44
CA ILE A 220 -16.39 21.06 18.90
C ILE A 220 -16.28 22.26 19.90
N ILE A 221 -15.49 23.27 19.56
CA ILE A 221 -15.48 24.52 20.26
C ILE A 221 -16.68 25.32 19.78
N GLU A 222 -17.47 25.91 20.73
CA GLU A 222 -18.46 26.94 20.40
C GLU A 222 -17.83 27.99 19.49
N GLY A 223 -18.41 28.21 18.29
CA GLY A 223 -17.88 29.12 17.29
C GLY A 223 -17.19 28.46 16.07
N ALA A 224 -17.16 27.14 15.94
CA ALA A 224 -16.67 26.45 14.76
C ALA A 224 -17.50 26.79 13.50
N SER A 225 -18.77 27.17 13.66
CA SER A 225 -19.66 27.65 12.60
C SER A 225 -19.36 29.11 12.16
N ALA A 226 -18.56 29.85 12.90
CA ALA A 226 -18.27 31.27 12.66
C ALA A 226 -17.02 31.50 11.77
N GLY A 227 -16.66 30.59 10.88
CA GLY A 227 -15.71 30.86 9.77
C GLY A 227 -14.24 31.00 10.13
N LYS A 228 -13.81 30.76 11.34
CA LYS A 228 -12.40 30.83 11.74
C LYS A 228 -11.71 29.46 11.56
N GLY A 229 -11.45 29.03 10.32
CA GLY A 229 -10.43 28.03 9.96
C GLY A 229 -10.40 26.65 10.64
N LEU A 230 -10.97 26.47 11.81
CA LEU A 230 -11.03 25.26 12.61
C LEU A 230 -12.11 24.28 12.14
N GLY A 231 -13.20 24.77 11.58
CA GLY A 231 -14.33 23.92 11.12
C GLY A 231 -13.98 22.98 9.99
N LEU A 232 -13.23 23.44 8.97
CA LEU A 232 -12.81 22.60 7.84
C LEU A 232 -11.80 21.52 8.27
N ARG A 233 -10.96 21.79 9.24
CA ARG A 233 -10.00 20.81 9.78
C ARG A 233 -10.70 19.73 10.60
N PHE A 234 -11.69 20.13 11.39
CA PHE A 234 -12.53 19.21 12.16
C PHE A 234 -13.33 18.28 11.23
N LEU A 235 -13.92 18.82 10.15
CA LEU A 235 -14.63 18.01 9.15
C LEU A 235 -13.74 16.96 8.52
N ARG A 236 -12.48 17.27 8.22
CA ARG A 236 -11.52 16.28 7.70
C ARG A 236 -11.23 15.14 8.68
N HIS A 237 -11.30 15.39 9.98
CA HIS A 237 -11.15 14.31 10.99
C HIS A 237 -12.39 13.43 11.05
N ILE A 238 -13.57 14.03 10.91
CA ILE A 238 -14.85 13.32 10.88
C ILE A 238 -14.91 12.40 9.66
N GLU A 239 -14.56 12.90 8.49
CA GLU A 239 -14.58 12.14 7.23
C GLU A 239 -13.64 10.93 7.23
N ARG A 240 -12.67 10.88 8.13
CA ARG A 240 -11.69 9.80 8.27
C ARG A 240 -12.09 8.69 9.23
N ASN A 241 -13.32 8.70 9.72
CA ASN A 241 -13.85 7.65 10.58
C ASN A 241 -14.99 6.92 9.88
N SER A 242 -15.05 5.60 10.07
CA SER A 242 -16.13 4.80 9.50
C SER A 242 -17.46 5.03 10.19
N LEU A 243 -17.42 5.35 11.49
CA LEU A 243 -18.59 5.59 12.33
C LEU A 243 -18.34 6.74 13.30
N LEU A 244 -19.35 7.54 13.58
CA LEU A 244 -19.29 8.61 14.56
C LEU A 244 -20.18 8.31 15.74
N LEU A 245 -19.62 8.39 16.96
CA LEU A 245 -20.35 8.26 18.21
C LEU A 245 -20.46 9.63 18.88
N PHE A 246 -21.69 10.16 18.92
CA PHE A 246 -21.98 11.45 19.55
C PHE A 246 -22.22 11.26 21.04
N LEU A 247 -21.45 11.99 21.88
CA LEU A 247 -21.65 12.06 23.32
C LEU A 247 -22.21 13.44 23.71
N SER A 248 -23.32 13.39 24.41
CA SER A 248 -23.95 14.58 25.02
C SER A 248 -24.26 14.30 26.48
N LEU A 249 -23.93 15.23 27.34
CA LEU A 249 -24.38 15.22 28.75
C LEU A 249 -25.78 15.80 28.79
N ILE A 250 -26.77 14.98 29.12
CA ILE A 250 -28.11 15.48 29.47
C ILE A 250 -28.09 15.72 30.96
N HIS A 251 -28.07 16.97 31.38
CA HIS A 251 -28.41 17.34 32.75
C HIS A 251 -29.93 17.16 32.91
N ILE A 252 -30.34 16.09 33.54
CA ILE A 252 -31.67 15.99 34.13
C ILE A 252 -31.56 16.82 35.42
N SER A 253 -31.97 18.10 35.36
CA SER A 253 -32.27 18.84 36.58
C SER A 253 -33.53 18.22 37.15
N GLU A 254 -33.45 17.55 38.31
CA GLU A 254 -34.65 17.18 39.05
C GLU A 254 -35.45 18.45 39.34
N PRO A 255 -36.77 18.45 39.05
CA PRO A 255 -37.62 19.55 39.47
C PRO A 255 -37.67 19.57 41.00
N THR A 256 -37.19 20.65 41.59
CA THR A 256 -37.41 20.99 43.00
C THR A 256 -38.88 21.27 43.26
#